data_1afe9f032345593c8289db581b8d5860
#
_entry.id   1afe9f032345593c8289db581b8d5860
#
_cell.length_a   1.000
_cell.length_b   1.000
_cell.length_c   1.000
_cell.angle_alpha   90.00
_cell.angle_beta   90.00
_cell.angle_gamma   90.00
#
_symmetry.space_group_name_H-M   'P 1'
#
loop_
_entity.id
_entity.type
_entity.pdbx_description
1 polymer ?
#
loop_
_entity_poly.entity_id
_entity_poly.type
_entity_poly.pdbx_seq_one_letter_code
_entity_poly.pdbx_strand_id
1 'polypeptide(L)'
;MKTIILSDIHANEPALKAVLADAGHFDRLVFLGDLANFGPHPAQCVDILCRLAPLCVIGNHDEQIVSPSPKNFWDNWSRQQLSSDQLDAMRHFYPSYVLDGHILLIHGAYGVDYDLLPNTPDEDIEAAFRPHLTANIDQVWFGHYHYHIQRTINGVTYRCMRPVGHHRDGDTRASYYVYENGTVTHRQVAYDLAKTVEDFKNLTIFPEGERKQQFVHLLEHAYEEHLLKKDVEQMRKNEQRRL
;
A
#
# COMPACT_ATOMS: atom_id res chain seq x y z
N MET A 1 -3.51 24.06 1.21
CA MET A 1 -3.31 23.06 0.13
C MET A 1 -3.69 21.70 0.70
N LYS A 2 -4.70 21.05 0.08
CA LYS A 2 -5.20 19.74 0.47
C LYS A 2 -4.47 18.65 -0.35
N THR A 3 -3.66 17.81 0.30
CA THR A 3 -2.98 16.67 -0.31
C THR A 3 -3.69 15.39 0.10
N ILE A 4 -4.00 14.53 -0.86
CA ILE A 4 -4.50 13.18 -0.63
C ILE A 4 -3.33 12.21 -0.70
N ILE A 5 -3.26 11.24 0.22
CA ILE A 5 -2.23 10.21 0.24
C ILE A 5 -2.93 8.84 0.12
N LEU A 6 -2.51 8.06 -0.87
CA LEU A 6 -2.95 6.70 -1.15
C LEU A 6 -1.77 5.75 -1.04
N SER A 7 -2.03 4.51 -0.64
CA SER A 7 -1.06 3.40 -0.63
C SER A 7 -1.76 2.09 -0.95
N ASP A 8 -1.02 1.15 -1.53
CA ASP A 8 -1.43 -0.26 -1.63
C ASP A 8 -2.85 -0.42 -2.22
N ILE A 9 -3.03 0.09 -3.45
CA ILE A 9 -4.31 0.02 -4.18
C ILE A 9 -4.61 -1.41 -4.61
N HIS A 10 -3.57 -2.17 -4.97
CA HIS A 10 -3.66 -3.58 -5.31
C HIS A 10 -4.78 -3.91 -6.30
N ALA A 11 -4.81 -3.19 -7.43
CA ALA A 11 -5.75 -3.42 -8.52
C ALA A 11 -7.24 -3.48 -8.09
N ASN A 12 -7.60 -2.76 -7.01
CA ASN A 12 -8.96 -2.67 -6.48
C ASN A 12 -9.64 -1.37 -6.97
N GLU A 13 -10.14 -1.38 -8.20
CA GLU A 13 -10.75 -0.22 -8.83
C GLU A 13 -11.99 0.29 -8.06
N PRO A 14 -12.91 -0.55 -7.56
CA PRO A 14 -14.04 -0.09 -6.76
C PRO A 14 -13.61 0.67 -5.50
N ALA A 15 -12.58 0.20 -4.81
CA ALA A 15 -12.02 0.88 -3.63
C ALA A 15 -11.38 2.22 -4.00
N LEU A 16 -10.57 2.25 -5.07
CA LEU A 16 -9.93 3.48 -5.55
C LEU A 16 -10.98 4.53 -5.95
N LYS A 17 -12.02 4.15 -6.67
CA LYS A 17 -13.11 5.05 -7.06
C LYS A 17 -13.87 5.60 -5.86
N ALA A 18 -14.15 4.77 -4.86
CA ALA A 18 -14.83 5.20 -3.64
C ALA A 18 -14.00 6.23 -2.86
N VAL A 19 -12.69 5.98 -2.72
CA VAL A 19 -11.76 6.94 -2.09
C VAL A 19 -11.73 8.27 -2.83
N LEU A 20 -11.61 8.25 -4.16
CA LEU A 20 -11.56 9.49 -4.94
C LEU A 20 -12.88 10.28 -4.88
N ALA A 21 -14.02 9.57 -4.82
CA ALA A 21 -15.33 10.20 -4.66
C ALA A 21 -15.49 10.86 -3.28
N ASP A 22 -15.08 10.16 -2.19
CA ASP A 22 -15.14 10.67 -0.82
C ASP A 22 -14.16 11.84 -0.61
N ALA A 23 -12.97 11.76 -1.20
CA ALA A 23 -11.94 12.79 -1.12
C ALA A 23 -12.41 14.13 -1.76
N GLY A 24 -13.22 14.06 -2.81
CA GLY A 24 -13.69 15.24 -3.56
C GLY A 24 -12.55 16.04 -4.16
N HIS A 25 -12.62 17.36 -4.08
CA HIS A 25 -11.56 18.24 -4.60
C HIS A 25 -10.30 18.16 -3.72
N PHE A 26 -9.13 18.08 -4.36
CA PHE A 26 -7.80 18.15 -3.74
C PHE A 26 -6.81 18.86 -4.67
N ASP A 27 -5.76 19.42 -4.09
CA ASP A 27 -4.74 20.18 -4.83
C ASP A 27 -3.59 19.28 -5.28
N ARG A 28 -3.30 18.18 -4.54
CA ARG A 28 -2.19 17.28 -4.80
C ARG A 28 -2.58 15.84 -4.41
N LEU A 29 -2.09 14.88 -5.18
CA LEU A 29 -2.19 13.45 -4.89
C LEU A 29 -0.78 12.85 -4.74
N VAL A 30 -0.58 12.11 -3.66
CA VAL A 30 0.61 11.30 -3.39
C VAL A 30 0.20 9.83 -3.40
N PHE A 31 0.98 9.00 -4.07
CA PHE A 31 0.80 7.56 -4.09
C PHE A 31 2.09 6.86 -3.60
N LEU A 32 1.95 5.98 -2.63
CA LEU A 32 3.07 5.34 -1.93
C LEU A 32 3.39 3.92 -2.41
N GLY A 33 2.91 3.51 -3.59
CA GLY A 33 3.28 2.24 -4.21
C GLY A 33 2.27 1.12 -4.05
N ASP A 34 2.54 0.01 -4.75
CA ASP A 34 1.73 -1.19 -4.88
C ASP A 34 0.36 -0.93 -5.55
N LEU A 35 0.44 -0.57 -6.84
CA LEU A 35 -0.71 -0.17 -7.64
C LEU A 35 -1.52 -1.35 -8.19
N ALA A 36 -0.85 -2.31 -8.85
CA ALA A 36 -1.49 -3.09 -9.90
C ALA A 36 -1.39 -4.63 -9.73
N ASN A 37 -1.24 -5.14 -8.50
CA ASN A 37 -1.23 -6.59 -8.25
C ASN A 37 -2.33 -7.03 -7.29
N PHE A 38 -2.49 -8.32 -7.05
CA PHE A 38 -3.43 -8.98 -6.13
C PHE A 38 -4.93 -8.76 -6.37
N GLY A 39 -5.32 -7.76 -7.12
CA GLY A 39 -6.73 -7.47 -7.41
C GLY A 39 -7.10 -7.67 -8.88
N PRO A 40 -8.39 -7.54 -9.22
CA PRO A 40 -8.90 -7.90 -10.54
C PRO A 40 -8.75 -6.82 -11.63
N HIS A 41 -8.37 -5.58 -11.29
CA HIS A 41 -8.45 -4.44 -12.21
C HIS A 41 -7.12 -3.68 -12.39
N PRO A 42 -6.00 -4.33 -12.76
CA PRO A 42 -4.69 -3.67 -12.85
C PRO A 42 -4.70 -2.50 -13.84
N ALA A 43 -5.14 -2.70 -15.07
CA ALA A 43 -5.14 -1.66 -16.11
C ALA A 43 -6.01 -0.46 -15.74
N GLN A 44 -7.20 -0.70 -15.18
CA GLN A 44 -8.13 0.35 -14.78
C GLN A 44 -7.54 1.23 -13.67
N CYS A 45 -6.87 0.62 -12.67
CA CYS A 45 -6.22 1.36 -11.60
C CYS A 45 -5.06 2.22 -12.12
N VAL A 46 -4.23 1.68 -13.02
CA VAL A 46 -3.15 2.45 -13.65
C VAL A 46 -3.72 3.63 -14.45
N ASP A 47 -4.75 3.42 -15.25
CA ASP A 47 -5.38 4.49 -16.04
C ASP A 47 -5.98 5.59 -15.17
N ILE A 48 -6.63 5.23 -14.07
CA ILE A 48 -7.19 6.22 -13.13
C ILE A 48 -6.06 7.03 -12.51
N LEU A 49 -5.02 6.38 -12.00
CA LEU A 49 -3.92 7.05 -11.31
C LEU A 49 -3.14 7.96 -12.27
N CYS A 50 -2.79 7.47 -13.47
CA CYS A 50 -2.05 8.26 -14.46
C CYS A 50 -2.79 9.53 -14.89
N ARG A 51 -4.14 9.47 -15.03
CA ARG A 51 -4.94 10.66 -15.37
C ARG A 51 -4.92 11.74 -14.29
N LEU A 52 -4.69 11.38 -13.04
CA LEU A 52 -4.60 12.31 -11.91
C LEU A 52 -3.22 12.93 -11.73
N ALA A 53 -2.22 12.44 -12.49
CA ALA A 53 -0.84 12.88 -12.47
C ALA A 53 -0.25 13.03 -11.04
N PRO A 54 -0.32 11.99 -10.21
CA PRO A 54 0.15 12.03 -8.84
C PRO A 54 1.68 12.06 -8.76
N LEU A 55 2.19 12.43 -7.59
CA LEU A 55 3.54 12.07 -7.21
C LEU A 55 3.53 10.62 -6.74
N CYS A 56 4.20 9.74 -7.49
CA CYS A 56 4.21 8.30 -7.22
C CYS A 56 5.56 7.83 -6.70
N VAL A 57 5.52 7.06 -5.61
CA VAL A 57 6.63 6.20 -5.18
C VAL A 57 6.35 4.79 -5.67
N ILE A 58 7.39 4.07 -6.10
CA ILE A 58 7.27 2.69 -6.58
C ILE A 58 7.18 1.72 -5.41
N GLY A 59 6.25 0.76 -5.49
CA GLY A 59 6.16 -0.35 -4.54
C GLY A 59 6.96 -1.57 -5.01
N ASN A 60 7.19 -2.53 -4.11
CA ASN A 60 7.94 -3.75 -4.45
C ASN A 60 7.22 -4.61 -5.49
N HIS A 61 5.89 -4.62 -5.52
CA HIS A 61 5.13 -5.29 -6.58
C HIS A 61 5.17 -4.50 -7.88
N ASP A 62 5.13 -3.18 -7.84
CA ASP A 62 5.27 -2.34 -9.03
C ASP A 62 6.63 -2.57 -9.70
N GLU A 63 7.73 -2.66 -8.92
CA GLU A 63 9.07 -3.00 -9.42
C GLU A 63 9.09 -4.35 -10.15
N GLN A 64 8.41 -5.37 -9.59
CA GLN A 64 8.29 -6.67 -10.25
C GLN A 64 7.45 -6.60 -11.52
N ILE A 65 6.33 -5.87 -11.52
CA ILE A 65 5.44 -5.71 -12.68
C ILE A 65 6.17 -5.04 -13.85
N VAL A 66 6.97 -4.00 -13.60
CA VAL A 66 7.73 -3.31 -14.66
C VAL A 66 8.99 -4.07 -15.07
N SER A 67 9.43 -5.05 -14.29
CA SER A 67 10.56 -5.92 -14.63
C SER A 67 10.26 -6.74 -15.89
N PRO A 68 11.24 -6.97 -16.78
CA PRO A 68 11.05 -7.89 -17.91
C PRO A 68 10.83 -9.35 -17.48
N SER A 69 11.19 -9.71 -16.23
CA SER A 69 11.07 -11.06 -15.68
C SER A 69 10.53 -11.03 -14.26
N PRO A 70 9.21 -10.83 -14.08
CA PRO A 70 8.58 -10.87 -12.77
C PRO A 70 8.81 -12.23 -12.08
N LYS A 71 9.12 -12.22 -10.77
CA LYS A 71 9.51 -13.43 -10.04
C LYS A 71 8.33 -14.27 -9.57
N ASN A 72 7.18 -13.63 -9.36
CA ASN A 72 6.00 -14.32 -8.88
C ASN A 72 4.87 -14.31 -9.91
N PHE A 73 3.93 -15.20 -9.68
CA PHE A 73 2.79 -15.42 -10.56
C PHE A 73 1.90 -14.18 -10.71
N TRP A 74 1.59 -13.48 -9.60
CA TRP A 74 0.71 -12.31 -9.61
C TRP A 74 1.29 -11.14 -10.40
N ASP A 75 2.55 -10.82 -10.16
CA ASP A 75 3.19 -9.70 -10.83
C ASP A 75 3.33 -9.98 -12.32
N ASN A 76 3.60 -11.25 -12.69
CA ASN A 76 3.64 -11.67 -14.10
C ASN A 76 2.25 -11.55 -14.76
N TRP A 77 1.20 -11.99 -14.09
CA TRP A 77 -0.16 -11.84 -14.61
C TRP A 77 -0.54 -10.36 -14.75
N SER A 78 -0.34 -9.56 -13.71
CA SER A 78 -0.64 -8.13 -13.73
C SER A 78 0.08 -7.42 -14.87
N ARG A 79 1.37 -7.73 -15.07
CA ARG A 79 2.14 -7.23 -16.20
C ARG A 79 1.48 -7.55 -17.55
N GLN A 80 0.93 -8.74 -17.72
CA GLN A 80 0.26 -9.16 -18.96
C GLN A 80 -1.07 -8.42 -19.20
N GLN A 81 -1.68 -7.83 -18.17
CA GLN A 81 -2.90 -7.03 -18.29
C GLN A 81 -2.62 -5.56 -18.66
N LEU A 82 -1.35 -5.13 -18.61
CA LEU A 82 -0.94 -3.75 -18.83
C LEU A 82 -0.39 -3.54 -20.25
N SER A 83 -0.73 -2.41 -20.84
CA SER A 83 -0.13 -1.94 -22.09
C SER A 83 1.32 -1.50 -21.87
N SER A 84 2.08 -1.34 -22.97
CA SER A 84 3.43 -0.77 -22.95
C SER A 84 3.46 0.63 -22.32
N ASP A 85 2.48 1.47 -22.63
CA ASP A 85 2.40 2.85 -22.14
C ASP A 85 2.13 2.89 -20.65
N GLN A 86 1.26 1.97 -20.14
CA GLN A 86 1.00 1.82 -18.71
C GLN A 86 2.25 1.36 -17.94
N LEU A 87 2.97 0.36 -18.49
CA LEU A 87 4.23 -0.10 -17.92
C LEU A 87 5.30 1.00 -17.94
N ASP A 88 5.37 1.79 -19.01
CA ASP A 88 6.30 2.92 -19.10
C ASP A 88 5.97 4.00 -18.09
N ALA A 89 4.70 4.32 -17.89
CA ALA A 89 4.28 5.27 -16.85
C ALA A 89 4.72 4.81 -15.44
N MET A 90 4.53 3.53 -15.10
CA MET A 90 4.95 2.98 -13.80
C MET A 90 6.47 2.97 -13.61
N ARG A 91 7.29 2.83 -14.68
CA ARG A 91 8.76 2.90 -14.60
C ARG A 91 9.28 4.27 -14.16
N HIS A 92 8.47 5.31 -14.26
CA HIS A 92 8.83 6.66 -13.84
C HIS A 92 8.47 6.97 -12.38
N PHE A 93 7.93 6.01 -11.63
CA PHE A 93 7.71 6.16 -10.20
C PHE A 93 9.04 6.28 -9.46
N TYR A 94 9.09 7.12 -8.44
CA TYR A 94 10.31 7.37 -7.67
C TYR A 94 10.57 6.22 -6.67
N PRO A 95 11.82 5.79 -6.47
CA PRO A 95 12.15 4.84 -5.40
C PRO A 95 11.87 5.43 -4.01
N SER A 96 12.07 6.73 -3.86
CA SER A 96 11.67 7.55 -2.72
C SER A 96 11.63 9.01 -3.15
N TYR A 97 10.96 9.85 -2.36
CA TYR A 97 10.89 11.28 -2.66
C TYR A 97 10.81 12.10 -1.36
N VAL A 98 11.43 13.26 -1.32
CA VAL A 98 11.29 14.20 -0.19
C VAL A 98 10.29 15.29 -0.55
N LEU A 99 9.12 15.19 0.05
CA LEU A 99 8.03 16.13 -0.14
C LEU A 99 8.19 17.34 0.79
N ASP A 100 7.94 18.55 0.25
CA ASP A 100 7.98 19.82 0.97
C ASP A 100 9.28 20.04 1.78
N GLY A 101 10.37 19.33 1.41
CA GLY A 101 11.70 19.45 1.99
C GLY A 101 11.94 18.71 3.31
N HIS A 102 10.91 18.08 3.90
CA HIS A 102 11.04 17.44 5.22
C HIS A 102 10.24 16.12 5.39
N ILE A 103 9.41 15.72 4.44
CA ILE A 103 8.61 14.50 4.50
C ILE A 103 9.22 13.47 3.54
N LEU A 104 9.79 12.41 4.07
CA LEU A 104 10.26 11.27 3.27
C LEU A 104 9.05 10.41 2.85
N LEU A 105 8.86 10.25 1.56
CA LEU A 105 7.93 9.30 0.95
C LEU A 105 8.71 8.09 0.47
N ILE A 106 8.35 6.90 0.92
CA ILE A 106 8.96 5.63 0.55
C ILE A 106 7.93 4.52 0.70
N HIS A 107 7.96 3.48 -0.15
CA HIS A 107 6.92 2.45 -0.05
C HIS A 107 7.06 1.61 1.22
N GLY A 108 8.26 1.14 1.55
CA GLY A 108 8.54 0.33 2.73
C GLY A 108 10.01 0.39 3.11
N ALA A 109 10.36 -0.22 4.23
CA ALA A 109 11.74 -0.35 4.67
C ALA A 109 12.38 -1.58 4.02
N TYR A 110 13.12 -1.38 2.96
CA TYR A 110 13.83 -2.46 2.28
C TYR A 110 15.12 -2.84 3.00
N GLY A 111 15.43 -4.14 3.04
CA GLY A 111 16.68 -4.63 3.65
C GLY A 111 16.56 -5.03 5.11
N VAL A 112 15.36 -5.00 5.69
CA VAL A 112 15.05 -5.64 6.97
C VAL A 112 14.37 -6.99 6.73
N ASP A 113 14.55 -7.93 7.62
CA ASP A 113 14.03 -9.31 7.53
C ASP A 113 12.75 -9.54 8.36
N TYR A 114 12.10 -8.44 8.77
CA TYR A 114 10.87 -8.45 9.57
C TYR A 114 9.85 -7.44 9.04
N ASP A 115 8.57 -7.77 9.24
CA ASP A 115 7.46 -6.86 8.94
C ASP A 115 7.31 -5.83 10.07
N LEU A 116 7.05 -4.56 9.71
CA LEU A 116 6.67 -3.54 10.69
C LEU A 116 5.19 -3.70 11.04
N LEU A 117 4.94 -4.09 12.28
CA LEU A 117 3.61 -4.33 12.83
C LEU A 117 3.25 -3.24 13.86
N PRO A 118 1.98 -3.10 14.25
CA PRO A 118 1.56 -2.06 15.20
C PRO A 118 2.31 -2.07 16.53
N ASN A 119 2.88 -3.21 16.95
CA ASN A 119 3.66 -3.37 18.18
C ASN A 119 5.18 -3.52 17.94
N THR A 120 5.67 -3.24 16.74
CA THR A 120 7.13 -3.23 16.50
C THR A 120 7.81 -2.24 17.44
N PRO A 121 8.93 -2.61 18.08
CA PRO A 121 9.72 -1.71 18.92
C PRO A 121 10.15 -0.44 18.16
N ASP A 122 10.20 0.69 18.87
CA ASP A 122 10.55 1.98 18.27
C ASP A 122 11.96 1.98 17.65
N GLU A 123 12.93 1.30 18.29
CA GLU A 123 14.30 1.15 17.79
C GLU A 123 14.34 0.39 16.45
N ASP A 124 13.46 -0.59 16.24
CA ASP A 124 13.37 -1.35 14.98
C ASP A 124 12.76 -0.50 13.86
N ILE A 125 11.71 0.29 14.17
CA ILE A 125 11.13 1.24 13.22
C ILE A 125 12.18 2.27 12.79
N GLU A 126 12.89 2.89 13.74
CA GLU A 126 13.93 3.86 13.44
C GLU A 126 15.05 3.22 12.62
N ALA A 127 15.53 2.04 13.01
CA ALA A 127 16.61 1.34 12.32
C ALA A 127 16.25 1.01 10.87
N ALA A 128 15.00 0.62 10.61
CA ALA A 128 14.50 0.27 9.29
C ALA A 128 14.59 1.45 8.29
N PHE A 129 14.34 2.68 8.73
CA PHE A 129 14.36 3.86 7.87
C PHE A 129 15.64 4.70 7.97
N ARG A 130 16.52 4.44 8.94
CA ARG A 130 17.76 5.20 9.18
C ARG A 130 18.63 5.42 7.93
N PRO A 131 18.79 4.44 7.00
CA PRO A 131 19.58 4.65 5.78
C PRO A 131 19.04 5.74 4.85
N HIS A 132 17.77 6.11 5.00
CA HIS A 132 17.06 7.08 4.14
C HIS A 132 16.88 8.44 4.80
N LEU A 133 17.22 8.59 6.09
CA LEU A 133 17.03 9.82 6.82
C LEU A 133 18.17 10.81 6.56
N THR A 134 17.80 12.06 6.34
CA THR A 134 18.70 13.22 6.33
C THR A 134 18.30 14.19 7.46
N ALA A 135 19.17 15.12 7.80
CA ALA A 135 18.99 15.99 8.98
C ALA A 135 17.70 16.84 8.97
N ASN A 136 17.10 17.06 7.82
CA ASN A 136 15.88 17.84 7.65
C ASN A 136 14.59 17.01 7.63
N ILE A 137 14.67 15.68 7.65
CA ILE A 137 13.50 14.81 7.66
C ILE A 137 12.92 14.72 9.07
N ASP A 138 11.67 15.12 9.23
CA ASP A 138 10.89 15.01 10.47
C ASP A 138 9.63 14.13 10.33
N GLN A 139 9.31 13.69 9.10
CA GLN A 139 8.23 12.75 8.82
C GLN A 139 8.67 11.69 7.80
N VAL A 140 8.21 10.46 8.02
CA VAL A 140 8.35 9.33 7.08
C VAL A 140 6.96 8.76 6.82
N TRP A 141 6.50 8.83 5.55
CA TRP A 141 5.24 8.25 5.13
C TRP A 141 5.50 7.04 4.25
N PHE A 142 4.92 5.89 4.61
CA PHE A 142 5.12 4.62 3.94
C PHE A 142 3.86 3.76 3.95
N GLY A 143 3.82 2.70 3.12
CA GLY A 143 2.76 1.70 3.03
C GLY A 143 3.27 0.30 3.33
N HIS A 144 3.08 -0.65 2.38
CA HIS A 144 3.67 -1.99 2.34
C HIS A 144 3.15 -2.98 3.40
N TYR A 145 3.05 -2.56 4.66
CA TYR A 145 2.73 -3.48 5.77
C TYR A 145 1.23 -3.66 5.99
N HIS A 146 0.39 -2.85 5.35
CA HIS A 146 -1.08 -2.88 5.37
C HIS A 146 -1.71 -2.64 6.75
N TYR A 147 -0.97 -2.04 7.68
CA TYR A 147 -1.44 -1.62 9.00
C TYR A 147 -1.39 -0.11 9.14
N HIS A 148 -2.20 0.43 10.04
CA HIS A 148 -2.03 1.81 10.48
C HIS A 148 -1.02 1.86 11.63
N ILE A 149 0.13 2.50 11.39
CA ILE A 149 1.15 2.74 12.43
C ILE A 149 1.45 4.24 12.46
N GLN A 150 1.45 4.82 13.64
CA GLN A 150 1.95 6.16 13.86
C GLN A 150 2.77 6.22 15.12
N ARG A 151 4.06 6.60 15.00
CA ARG A 151 5.02 6.74 16.09
C ARG A 151 5.85 7.97 15.88
N THR A 152 6.16 8.70 16.97
CA THR A 152 7.17 9.77 16.96
C THR A 152 8.36 9.30 17.77
N ILE A 153 9.49 9.12 17.10
CA ILE A 153 10.72 8.55 17.64
C ILE A 153 11.85 9.54 17.37
N ASN A 154 12.51 9.99 18.40
CA ASN A 154 13.65 10.94 18.30
C ASN A 154 13.35 12.18 17.42
N GLY A 155 12.12 12.71 17.48
CA GLY A 155 11.69 13.88 16.73
C GLY A 155 11.19 13.60 15.31
N VAL A 156 11.31 12.36 14.80
CA VAL A 156 10.78 11.95 13.50
C VAL A 156 9.45 11.22 13.68
N THR A 157 8.44 11.60 12.91
CA THR A 157 7.13 10.92 12.93
C THR A 157 7.02 9.93 11.77
N TYR A 158 6.93 8.65 12.10
CA TYR A 158 6.75 7.52 11.19
C TYR A 158 5.26 7.21 11.04
N ARG A 159 4.75 7.16 9.79
CA ARG A 159 3.35 6.81 9.49
C ARG A 159 3.29 5.74 8.43
N CYS A 160 2.88 4.52 8.83
CA CYS A 160 2.42 3.50 7.89
C CYS A 160 0.99 3.82 7.48
N MET A 161 0.79 4.05 6.19
CA MET A 161 -0.52 4.32 5.61
C MET A 161 -1.24 3.00 5.36
N ARG A 162 -2.45 2.88 5.91
CA ARG A 162 -3.32 1.74 5.68
C ARG A 162 -3.73 1.66 4.20
N PRO A 163 -3.89 0.47 3.61
CA PRO A 163 -4.12 0.29 2.17
C PRO A 163 -5.46 0.84 1.69
N VAL A 164 -5.52 1.18 0.41
CA VAL A 164 -6.79 1.41 -0.30
C VAL A 164 -7.50 0.08 -0.55
N GLY A 165 -6.79 -0.95 -1.06
CA GLY A 165 -7.43 -2.10 -1.67
C GLY A 165 -7.14 -3.48 -1.09
N HIS A 166 -6.12 -3.64 -0.24
CA HIS A 166 -5.71 -4.96 0.25
C HIS A 166 -5.44 -4.93 1.77
N HIS A 167 -6.47 -5.16 2.55
CA HIS A 167 -6.44 -5.01 4.02
C HIS A 167 -5.98 -6.28 4.73
N ARG A 168 -5.41 -6.14 5.95
CA ARG A 168 -4.90 -7.25 6.77
C ARG A 168 -5.33 -7.16 8.24
N ASP A 169 -6.19 -6.23 8.60
CA ASP A 169 -6.53 -5.87 9.98
C ASP A 169 -8.01 -6.08 10.34
N GLY A 170 -8.75 -6.80 9.50
CA GLY A 170 -10.15 -7.14 9.72
C GLY A 170 -11.15 -6.04 9.32
N ASP A 171 -10.69 -4.90 8.82
CA ASP A 171 -11.57 -3.82 8.35
C ASP A 171 -11.47 -3.69 6.83
N THR A 172 -12.56 -4.02 6.12
CA THR A 172 -12.63 -4.05 4.65
C THR A 172 -12.77 -2.67 4.00
N ARG A 173 -12.96 -1.59 4.78
CA ARG A 173 -13.13 -0.25 4.22
C ARG A 173 -11.83 0.26 3.60
N ALA A 174 -11.93 0.84 2.41
CA ALA A 174 -10.80 1.51 1.76
C ALA A 174 -10.29 2.67 2.62
N SER A 175 -8.98 2.83 2.71
CA SER A 175 -8.36 3.87 3.52
C SER A 175 -7.59 4.86 2.66
N TYR A 176 -7.60 6.12 3.08
CA TYR A 176 -6.77 7.19 2.53
C TYR A 176 -6.47 8.23 3.60
N TYR A 177 -5.55 9.13 3.30
CA TYR A 177 -5.17 10.18 4.24
C TYR A 177 -5.27 11.54 3.59
N VAL A 178 -5.61 12.54 4.40
CA VAL A 178 -5.64 13.94 4.00
C VAL A 178 -4.57 14.69 4.78
N TYR A 179 -3.63 15.31 4.07
CA TYR A 179 -2.65 16.21 4.65
C TYR A 179 -3.02 17.65 4.32
N GLU A 180 -3.29 18.41 5.34
CA GLU A 180 -3.65 19.82 5.22
C GLU A 180 -3.20 20.60 6.46
N ASN A 181 -2.61 21.78 6.27
CA ASN A 181 -2.15 22.66 7.35
C ASN A 181 -1.25 21.95 8.38
N GLY A 182 -0.33 21.08 7.92
CA GLY A 182 0.59 20.32 8.78
C GLY A 182 -0.03 19.13 9.49
N THR A 183 -1.31 18.85 9.27
CA THR A 183 -2.04 17.75 9.93
C THR A 183 -2.35 16.63 8.93
N VAL A 184 -2.09 15.38 9.33
CA VAL A 184 -2.48 14.17 8.60
C VAL A 184 -3.71 13.57 9.26
N THR A 185 -4.79 13.45 8.51
CA THR A 185 -6.05 12.85 8.97
C THR A 185 -6.31 11.54 8.22
N HIS A 186 -6.52 10.44 8.95
CA HIS A 186 -6.94 9.16 8.39
C HIS A 186 -8.43 9.18 8.06
N ARG A 187 -8.79 8.68 6.87
CA ARG A 187 -10.16 8.51 6.39
C ARG A 187 -10.40 7.09 5.93
N GLN A 188 -11.61 6.62 6.12
CA GLN A 188 -12.05 5.30 5.67
C GLN A 188 -13.41 5.41 4.99
N VAL A 189 -13.57 4.71 3.87
CA VAL A 189 -14.81 4.73 3.08
C VAL A 189 -15.20 3.31 2.70
N ALA A 190 -16.50 3.02 2.82
CA ALA A 190 -17.06 1.78 2.28
C ALA A 190 -17.08 1.83 0.75
N TYR A 191 -16.85 0.70 0.11
CA TYR A 191 -16.90 0.55 -1.34
C TYR A 191 -17.67 -0.72 -1.72
N ASP A 192 -17.92 -0.94 -2.99
CA ASP A 192 -18.59 -2.14 -3.48
C ASP A 192 -17.64 -3.36 -3.42
N LEU A 193 -17.51 -3.89 -2.20
CA LEU A 193 -16.71 -5.08 -1.91
C LEU A 193 -17.25 -6.29 -2.66
N ALA A 194 -18.59 -6.43 -2.76
CA ALA A 194 -19.22 -7.55 -3.46
C ALA A 194 -18.81 -7.58 -4.94
N LYS A 195 -18.75 -6.42 -5.59
CA LYS A 195 -18.26 -6.27 -6.95
C LYS A 195 -16.80 -6.69 -7.09
N THR A 196 -15.94 -6.25 -6.18
CA THR A 196 -14.51 -6.64 -6.19
C THR A 196 -14.35 -8.15 -6.06
N VAL A 197 -15.11 -8.77 -5.14
CA VAL A 197 -15.09 -10.22 -4.91
C VAL A 197 -15.63 -10.98 -6.13
N GLU A 198 -16.72 -10.52 -6.73
CA GLU A 198 -17.29 -11.11 -7.94
C GLU A 198 -16.30 -11.05 -9.12
N ASP A 199 -15.71 -9.88 -9.36
CA ASP A 199 -14.72 -9.70 -10.43
C ASP A 199 -13.50 -10.58 -10.22
N PHE A 200 -13.05 -10.70 -8.96
CA PHE A 200 -11.95 -11.60 -8.60
C PHE A 200 -12.31 -13.08 -8.85
N LYS A 201 -13.52 -13.52 -8.47
CA LYS A 201 -14.02 -14.88 -8.72
C LYS A 201 -14.07 -15.19 -10.22
N ASN A 202 -14.34 -14.21 -11.07
CA ASN A 202 -14.38 -14.35 -12.52
C ASN A 202 -13.00 -14.39 -13.20
N LEU A 203 -11.89 -14.13 -12.47
CA LEU A 203 -10.56 -14.29 -13.04
C LEU A 203 -10.27 -15.76 -13.38
N THR A 204 -9.94 -16.00 -14.64
CA THR A 204 -9.60 -17.36 -15.14
C THR A 204 -8.14 -17.76 -14.90
N ILE A 205 -7.36 -16.85 -14.33
CA ILE A 205 -5.93 -17.02 -14.07
C ILE A 205 -5.63 -18.14 -13.06
N PHE A 206 -6.53 -18.36 -12.08
CA PHE A 206 -6.43 -19.49 -11.17
C PHE A 206 -7.31 -20.62 -11.64
N PRO A 207 -6.79 -21.86 -11.66
CA PRO A 207 -7.67 -23.00 -11.60
C PRO A 207 -8.50 -22.90 -10.31
N GLU A 208 -9.77 -23.31 -10.40
CA GLU A 208 -10.61 -23.46 -9.20
C GLU A 208 -9.86 -24.27 -8.15
N GLY A 209 -9.75 -23.77 -6.92
CA GLY A 209 -9.01 -24.42 -5.87
C GLY A 209 -8.77 -23.56 -4.64
N GLU A 210 -8.05 -24.14 -3.69
CA GLU A 210 -7.80 -23.58 -2.35
C GLU A 210 -7.20 -22.17 -2.38
N ARG A 211 -6.25 -21.91 -3.28
CA ARG A 211 -5.62 -20.58 -3.39
C ARG A 211 -6.62 -19.48 -3.78
N LYS A 212 -7.50 -19.74 -4.74
CA LYS A 212 -8.53 -18.78 -5.15
C LYS A 212 -9.47 -18.48 -3.99
N GLN A 213 -9.84 -19.53 -3.25
CA GLN A 213 -10.70 -19.39 -2.05
C GLN A 213 -10.03 -18.57 -0.95
N GLN A 214 -8.73 -18.76 -0.71
CA GLN A 214 -7.96 -17.97 0.26
C GLN A 214 -7.95 -16.49 -0.08
N PHE A 215 -7.74 -16.12 -1.35
CA PHE A 215 -7.80 -14.73 -1.78
C PHE A 215 -9.20 -14.13 -1.70
N VAL A 216 -10.23 -14.90 -2.06
CA VAL A 216 -11.63 -14.48 -1.88
C VAL A 216 -11.90 -14.21 -0.40
N HIS A 217 -11.48 -15.11 0.47
CA HIS A 217 -11.63 -14.96 1.92
C HIS A 217 -10.91 -13.71 2.45
N LEU A 218 -9.68 -13.46 1.97
CA LEU A 218 -8.93 -12.26 2.31
C LEU A 218 -9.68 -10.97 1.91
N LEU A 219 -10.24 -10.92 0.71
CA LEU A 219 -11.04 -9.78 0.25
C LEU A 219 -12.30 -9.58 1.10
N GLU A 220 -13.02 -10.66 1.39
CA GLU A 220 -14.29 -10.62 2.14
C GLU A 220 -14.11 -10.24 3.61
N HIS A 221 -12.97 -10.57 4.24
CA HIS A 221 -12.76 -10.46 5.68
C HIS A 221 -11.58 -9.57 6.09
N ALA A 222 -10.80 -9.07 5.13
CA ALA A 222 -9.61 -8.25 5.36
C ALA A 222 -8.54 -8.96 6.23
N TYR A 223 -8.46 -10.27 6.19
CA TYR A 223 -7.37 -11.05 6.76
C TYR A 223 -7.19 -12.41 6.08
N GLU A 224 -5.98 -12.93 6.13
CA GLU A 224 -5.62 -14.28 5.72
C GLU A 224 -5.10 -15.05 6.93
N GLU A 225 -5.67 -16.23 7.21
CA GLU A 225 -5.36 -16.99 8.43
C GLU A 225 -3.87 -17.31 8.58
N HIS A 226 -3.19 -17.59 7.47
CA HIS A 226 -1.75 -17.87 7.47
C HIS A 226 -0.92 -16.62 7.80
N LEU A 227 -1.21 -15.49 7.17
CA LEU A 227 -0.53 -14.22 7.44
C LEU A 227 -0.83 -13.74 8.87
N LEU A 228 -2.08 -13.87 9.30
CA LEU A 228 -2.46 -13.52 10.67
C LEU A 228 -1.68 -14.34 11.70
N LYS A 229 -1.46 -15.65 11.47
CA LYS A 229 -0.62 -16.48 12.35
C LYS A 229 0.82 -15.98 12.41
N LYS A 230 1.41 -15.67 11.25
CA LYS A 230 2.77 -15.10 11.16
C LYS A 230 2.86 -13.77 11.92
N ASP A 231 1.91 -12.88 11.68
CA ASP A 231 1.88 -11.55 12.30
C ASP A 231 1.68 -11.65 13.82
N VAL A 232 0.79 -12.53 14.30
CA VAL A 232 0.57 -12.80 15.74
C VAL A 232 1.83 -13.37 16.39
N GLU A 233 2.54 -14.28 15.71
CA GLU A 233 3.81 -14.81 16.22
C GLU A 233 4.87 -13.71 16.31
N GLN A 234 4.99 -12.85 15.28
CA GLN A 234 5.90 -11.71 15.30
C GLN A 234 5.52 -10.70 16.40
N MET A 235 4.24 -10.40 16.56
CA MET A 235 3.75 -9.52 17.64
C MET A 235 4.11 -10.06 19.02
N ARG A 236 3.98 -11.37 19.27
CA ARG A 236 4.42 -12.00 20.53
C ARG A 236 5.92 -11.88 20.74
N LYS A 237 6.74 -12.07 19.72
CA LYS A 237 8.20 -11.86 19.80
C LYS A 237 8.54 -10.41 20.15
N ASN A 238 7.85 -9.45 19.54
CA ASN A 238 8.04 -8.03 19.82
C ASN A 238 7.67 -7.68 21.28
N GLU A 239 6.60 -8.25 21.82
CA GLU A 239 6.21 -8.07 23.21
C GLU A 239 7.26 -8.61 24.18
N GLN A 240 7.83 -9.78 23.92
CA GLN A 240 8.90 -10.37 24.74
C GLN A 240 10.19 -9.55 24.74
N ARG A 241 10.49 -8.82 23.67
CA ARG A 241 11.66 -7.93 23.58
C ARG A 241 11.51 -6.60 24.35
N ARG A 242 10.27 -6.25 24.72
CA ARG A 242 9.96 -5.05 25.51
C ARG A 242 10.03 -5.25 27.02
N LEU A 243 10.09 -6.52 27.48
CA LEU A 243 10.24 -6.94 28.87
C LEU A 243 11.70 -7.15 29.23
#